data_396dfb7dcb325b5637b313ef23f862bb
#
_entry.id   396dfb7dcb325b5637b313ef23f862bb
#
_cell.length_a   1.000
_cell.length_b   1.000
_cell.length_c   1.000
_cell.angle_alpha   90.00
_cell.angle_beta   90.00
_cell.angle_gamma   90.00
#
_symmetry.space_group_name_H-M   'P 1'
#
loop_
_entity.id
_entity.type
_entity.pdbx_description
1 polymer ?
#
loop_
_entity_poly.entity_id
_entity_poly.type
_entity_poly.pdbx_seq_one_letter_code
_entity_poly.pdbx_strand_id
1 'polypeptide(L)'
;MSDELTSRVRADFERARFKAFLNRVRSVISRRPTTLLSYDEVKEKLRIGGPIYRGVQTIRVDEIVGSLNRYHQFDRAFLPTQNETSNRWQSVDRAFYEDVNLPPILLYKVGQVYFVVDGHHRVSVAREQGQEFIEAEVRECSTRVNITPDLKMEDLEILGNKVDFLERTALDDIRPDAHIRLTIPDGFDRMLEHIAVHRYFMGLDLKRDISDREAVDHWYETVYLPIVKVIRKSKILKEFPGKTEADLYLWVLDHQHYLAEKEGRPLQPPDKAARQFIKKKDE
;
A
#
# COMPACT_ATOMS: atom_id res chain seq x y z
N MET A 1 -9.31 -24.70 40.20
CA MET A 1 -9.06 -24.76 38.73
C MET A 1 -10.01 -23.84 37.93
N SER A 2 -11.38 -23.90 38.04
CA SER A 2 -12.28 -23.04 37.26
C SER A 2 -12.16 -21.54 37.62
N ASP A 3 -12.04 -21.19 38.90
CA ASP A 3 -11.96 -19.79 39.35
C ASP A 3 -10.61 -19.14 39.02
N GLU A 4 -9.52 -19.91 39.10
CA GLU A 4 -8.18 -19.44 38.76
C GLU A 4 -8.06 -19.15 37.27
N LEU A 5 -8.58 -20.05 36.41
CA LEU A 5 -8.63 -19.84 34.96
C LEU A 5 -9.48 -18.61 34.60
N THR A 6 -10.64 -18.46 35.26
CA THR A 6 -11.50 -17.29 35.04
C THR A 6 -10.81 -15.98 35.41
N SER A 7 -10.08 -15.95 36.52
CA SER A 7 -9.29 -14.78 36.94
C SER A 7 -8.17 -14.48 35.94
N ARG A 8 -7.50 -15.50 35.42
CA ARG A 8 -6.42 -15.38 34.44
C ARG A 8 -6.90 -14.78 33.11
N VAL A 9 -7.94 -15.36 32.54
CA VAL A 9 -8.55 -14.91 31.29
C VAL A 9 -9.03 -13.45 31.38
N ARG A 10 -9.59 -13.08 32.55
CA ARG A 10 -9.98 -11.68 32.81
C ARG A 10 -8.76 -10.77 32.85
N ALA A 11 -7.69 -11.15 33.54
CA ALA A 11 -6.46 -10.38 33.61
C ALA A 11 -5.79 -10.24 32.23
N ASP A 12 -5.84 -11.26 31.38
CA ASP A 12 -5.31 -11.21 30.01
C ASP A 12 -6.11 -10.21 29.15
N PHE A 13 -7.44 -10.19 29.25
CA PHE A 13 -8.26 -9.18 28.58
C PHE A 13 -7.95 -7.75 29.04
N GLU A 14 -7.83 -7.53 30.35
CA GLU A 14 -7.49 -6.22 30.92
C GLU A 14 -6.10 -5.77 30.47
N ARG A 15 -5.13 -6.70 30.39
CA ARG A 15 -3.78 -6.42 29.86
C ARG A 15 -3.83 -6.04 28.37
N ALA A 16 -4.57 -6.79 27.54
CA ALA A 16 -4.74 -6.50 26.13
C ALA A 16 -5.37 -5.10 25.92
N ARG A 17 -6.39 -4.77 26.73
CA ARG A 17 -7.03 -3.45 26.74
C ARG A 17 -6.06 -2.33 27.14
N PHE A 18 -5.25 -2.55 28.16
CA PHE A 18 -4.26 -1.58 28.60
C PHE A 18 -3.17 -1.35 27.53
N LYS A 19 -2.72 -2.43 26.85
CA LYS A 19 -1.81 -2.31 25.69
C LYS A 19 -2.43 -1.49 24.57
N ALA A 20 -3.71 -1.73 24.22
CA ALA A 20 -4.44 -0.93 23.23
C ALA A 20 -4.49 0.56 23.59
N PHE A 21 -4.77 0.86 24.87
CA PHE A 21 -4.73 2.23 25.36
C PHE A 21 -3.34 2.86 25.23
N LEU A 22 -2.28 2.16 25.62
CA LEU A 22 -0.90 2.66 25.46
C LEU A 22 -0.53 2.89 24.00
N ASN A 23 -0.96 2.00 23.09
CA ASN A 23 -0.76 2.18 21.65
C ASN A 23 -1.44 3.45 21.15
N ARG A 24 -2.66 3.71 21.60
CA ARG A 24 -3.40 4.94 21.26
C ARG A 24 -2.68 6.19 21.76
N VAL A 25 -2.17 6.20 22.99
CA VAL A 25 -1.40 7.33 23.54
C VAL A 25 -0.11 7.55 22.74
N ARG A 26 0.63 6.47 22.46
CA ARG A 26 1.86 6.55 21.65
C ARG A 26 1.60 7.05 20.24
N SER A 27 0.47 6.70 19.63
CA SER A 27 0.12 7.12 18.27
C SER A 27 -0.09 8.62 18.15
N VAL A 28 -0.65 9.25 19.19
CA VAL A 28 -0.81 10.71 19.24
C VAL A 28 0.55 11.41 19.16
N ILE A 29 1.57 10.85 19.83
CA ILE A 29 2.93 11.39 19.84
C ILE A 29 3.67 11.06 18.54
N SER A 30 3.55 9.81 18.07
CA SER A 30 4.31 9.30 16.89
C SER A 30 3.63 9.56 15.55
N ARG A 31 2.42 10.11 15.54
CA ARG A 31 1.57 10.28 14.32
C ARG A 31 1.38 8.99 13.51
N ARG A 32 1.42 7.83 14.18
CA ARG A 32 1.18 6.54 13.53
C ARG A 32 -0.29 6.16 13.67
N PRO A 33 -0.98 5.75 12.60
CA PRO A 33 -2.36 5.31 12.69
C PRO A 33 -2.48 4.05 13.55
N THR A 34 -3.47 4.01 14.44
CA THR A 34 -3.78 2.86 15.31
C THR A 34 -4.97 2.05 14.84
N THR A 35 -5.68 2.51 13.83
CA THR A 35 -6.86 1.81 13.31
C THR A 35 -6.46 0.68 12.36
N LEU A 36 -7.20 -0.42 12.41
CA LEU A 36 -7.14 -1.47 11.41
C LEU A 36 -7.50 -0.90 10.03
N LEU A 37 -6.89 -1.46 8.99
CA LEU A 37 -7.31 -1.17 7.63
C LEU A 37 -8.72 -1.71 7.39
N SER A 38 -9.59 -0.89 6.80
CA SER A 38 -10.90 -1.31 6.32
C SER A 38 -10.72 -2.04 4.98
N TYR A 39 -11.19 -3.30 4.92
CA TYR A 39 -11.18 -4.04 3.65
C TYR A 39 -12.02 -3.34 2.58
N ASP A 40 -13.19 -2.78 2.97
CA ASP A 40 -14.09 -2.13 2.01
C ASP A 40 -13.45 -0.89 1.37
N GLU A 41 -12.76 -0.06 2.16
CA GLU A 41 -12.03 1.10 1.65
C GLU A 41 -10.88 0.68 0.73
N VAL A 42 -10.11 -0.35 1.13
CA VAL A 42 -9.01 -0.89 0.30
C VAL A 42 -9.57 -1.49 -1.00
N LYS A 43 -10.68 -2.23 -0.92
CA LYS A 43 -11.35 -2.82 -2.09
C LYS A 43 -11.83 -1.76 -3.07
N GLU A 44 -12.47 -0.72 -2.59
CA GLU A 44 -13.00 0.37 -3.40
C GLU A 44 -11.86 1.13 -4.09
N LYS A 45 -10.88 1.60 -3.29
CA LYS A 45 -9.75 2.41 -3.79
C LYS A 45 -8.86 1.66 -4.76
N LEU A 46 -8.60 0.38 -4.51
CA LEU A 46 -7.68 -0.42 -5.33
C LEU A 46 -8.40 -1.32 -6.35
N ARG A 47 -9.73 -1.18 -6.48
CA ARG A 47 -10.57 -1.96 -7.43
C ARG A 47 -10.29 -3.46 -7.34
N ILE A 48 -10.27 -3.97 -6.10
CA ILE A 48 -9.93 -5.36 -5.82
C ILE A 48 -11.00 -6.30 -6.41
N GLY A 49 -10.54 -7.33 -7.10
CA GLY A 49 -11.40 -8.36 -7.68
C GLY A 49 -12.09 -9.24 -6.64
N GLY A 50 -13.00 -10.08 -7.12
CA GLY A 50 -13.76 -11.01 -6.27
C GLY A 50 -12.86 -12.06 -5.60
N PRO A 51 -13.29 -12.60 -4.44
CA PRO A 51 -12.53 -13.58 -3.68
C PRO A 51 -12.59 -14.98 -4.34
N ILE A 52 -11.44 -15.63 -4.49
CA ILE A 52 -11.28 -17.01 -4.97
C ILE A 52 -10.77 -17.87 -3.81
N TYR A 53 -11.46 -18.96 -3.53
CA TYR A 53 -11.10 -19.90 -2.46
C TYR A 53 -9.74 -20.58 -2.72
N ARG A 54 -8.86 -20.58 -1.70
CA ARG A 54 -7.51 -21.15 -1.76
C ARG A 54 -7.23 -22.24 -0.73
N GLY A 55 -8.25 -22.75 -0.05
CA GLY A 55 -8.14 -23.78 0.97
C GLY A 55 -7.81 -23.24 2.36
N VAL A 56 -7.52 -24.16 3.27
CA VAL A 56 -7.05 -23.87 4.62
C VAL A 56 -5.52 -23.80 4.60
N GLN A 57 -4.97 -22.75 5.21
CA GLN A 57 -3.53 -22.45 5.23
C GLN A 57 -3.11 -22.00 6.63
N THR A 58 -1.85 -22.23 6.97
CA THR A 58 -1.22 -21.67 8.16
C THR A 58 -0.66 -20.29 7.82
N ILE A 59 -1.19 -19.24 8.46
CA ILE A 59 -0.87 -17.84 8.16
C ILE A 59 -0.12 -17.21 9.31
N ARG A 60 0.89 -16.39 9.01
CA ARG A 60 1.56 -15.56 10.01
C ARG A 60 0.59 -14.49 10.52
N VAL A 61 0.47 -14.39 11.85
CA VAL A 61 -0.47 -13.46 12.48
C VAL A 61 -0.11 -11.99 12.21
N ASP A 62 1.17 -11.67 12.02
CA ASP A 62 1.65 -10.32 11.73
C ASP A 62 1.32 -9.83 10.30
N GLU A 63 1.03 -10.74 9.37
CA GLU A 63 0.57 -10.41 8.01
C GLU A 63 -0.93 -10.00 7.96
N ILE A 64 -1.67 -10.18 9.05
CA ILE A 64 -3.08 -9.80 9.16
C ILE A 64 -3.15 -8.32 9.56
N VAL A 65 -3.51 -7.44 8.64
CA VAL A 65 -3.39 -5.98 8.82
C VAL A 65 -4.74 -5.24 8.91
N GLY A 66 -5.83 -5.90 8.56
CA GLY A 66 -7.13 -5.24 8.45
C GLY A 66 -8.32 -6.17 8.70
N SER A 67 -9.49 -5.63 8.54
CA SER A 67 -10.76 -6.30 8.85
C SER A 67 -11.86 -5.87 7.89
N LEU A 68 -12.77 -6.79 7.62
CA LEU A 68 -14.10 -6.53 7.09
C LEU A 68 -15.05 -6.25 8.27
N ASN A 69 -15.75 -5.12 8.28
CA ASN A 69 -16.83 -4.73 9.22
C ASN A 69 -16.47 -4.46 10.69
N ARG A 70 -15.30 -4.87 11.24
CA ARG A 70 -15.00 -4.72 12.68
C ARG A 70 -13.74 -3.90 13.00
N TYR A 71 -13.31 -3.06 12.06
CA TYR A 71 -12.10 -2.25 12.20
C TYR A 71 -12.13 -1.21 13.34
N HIS A 72 -13.29 -0.93 13.94
CA HIS A 72 -13.42 -0.06 15.12
C HIS A 72 -13.31 -0.80 16.47
N GLN A 73 -13.47 -2.13 16.50
CA GLN A 73 -13.48 -2.91 17.74
C GLN A 73 -12.08 -3.31 18.20
N PHE A 74 -11.10 -3.23 17.30
CA PHE A 74 -9.71 -3.60 17.55
C PHE A 74 -8.79 -2.51 17.01
N ASP A 75 -7.62 -2.36 17.65
CA ASP A 75 -6.55 -1.51 17.14
C ASP A 75 -5.74 -2.25 16.03
N ARG A 76 -4.75 -1.56 15.44
CA ARG A 76 -3.89 -2.16 14.40
C ARG A 76 -3.10 -3.37 14.89
N ALA A 77 -2.90 -3.52 16.18
CA ALA A 77 -2.31 -4.70 16.77
C ALA A 77 -3.34 -5.79 17.08
N PHE A 78 -4.60 -5.65 16.62
CA PHE A 78 -5.74 -6.50 16.96
C PHE A 78 -6.04 -6.58 18.47
N LEU A 79 -5.61 -5.59 19.25
CA LEU A 79 -5.98 -5.49 20.67
C LEU A 79 -7.39 -4.90 20.80
N PRO A 80 -8.22 -5.41 21.74
CA PRO A 80 -9.60 -4.96 21.90
C PRO A 80 -9.65 -3.50 22.39
N THR A 81 -10.45 -2.66 21.72
CA THR A 81 -10.61 -1.23 22.07
C THR A 81 -11.86 -0.95 22.90
N GLN A 82 -12.80 -1.91 22.98
CA GLN A 82 -14.11 -1.75 23.62
C GLN A 82 -14.37 -2.88 24.62
N ASN A 83 -15.16 -2.59 25.68
CA ASN A 83 -15.50 -3.57 26.73
C ASN A 83 -16.58 -4.58 26.25
N GLU A 84 -17.40 -4.21 25.28
CA GLU A 84 -18.46 -5.03 24.72
C GLU A 84 -17.91 -6.33 24.09
N THR A 85 -16.64 -6.33 23.72
CA THR A 85 -15.97 -7.51 23.16
C THR A 85 -15.50 -8.51 24.24
N SER A 86 -15.56 -8.14 25.53
CA SER A 86 -14.95 -8.86 26.66
C SER A 86 -15.39 -10.32 26.75
N ASN A 87 -16.71 -10.60 26.78
CA ASN A 87 -17.21 -11.95 26.99
C ASN A 87 -16.74 -12.92 25.90
N ARG A 88 -16.82 -12.50 24.64
CA ARG A 88 -16.42 -13.33 23.51
C ARG A 88 -14.91 -13.49 23.44
N TRP A 89 -14.16 -12.45 23.73
CA TRP A 89 -12.69 -12.49 23.80
C TRP A 89 -12.23 -13.47 24.91
N GLN A 90 -12.78 -13.36 26.12
CA GLN A 90 -12.47 -14.26 27.23
C GLN A 90 -12.86 -15.71 26.95
N SER A 91 -13.98 -15.97 26.23
CA SER A 91 -14.35 -17.32 25.84
C SER A 91 -13.32 -17.95 24.89
N VAL A 92 -12.77 -17.17 23.95
CA VAL A 92 -11.74 -17.64 23.03
C VAL A 92 -10.40 -17.86 23.77
N ASP A 93 -10.04 -16.97 24.69
CA ASP A 93 -8.82 -17.08 25.50
C ASP A 93 -8.89 -18.29 26.45
N ARG A 94 -10.08 -18.57 27.02
CA ARG A 94 -10.30 -19.80 27.79
C ARG A 94 -10.10 -21.05 26.94
N ALA A 95 -10.67 -21.07 25.72
CA ALA A 95 -10.51 -22.18 24.80
C ALA A 95 -9.03 -22.43 24.44
N PHE A 96 -8.24 -21.37 24.36
CA PHE A 96 -6.80 -21.47 24.16
C PHE A 96 -6.09 -22.17 25.34
N TYR A 97 -6.43 -21.81 26.59
CA TYR A 97 -5.85 -22.47 27.78
C TYR A 97 -6.32 -23.90 27.98
N GLU A 98 -7.50 -24.23 27.51
CA GLU A 98 -8.09 -25.57 27.60
C GLU A 98 -7.70 -26.47 26.41
N ASP A 99 -6.85 -25.96 25.52
CA ASP A 99 -6.40 -26.65 24.28
C ASP A 99 -7.58 -27.10 23.40
N VAL A 100 -8.65 -26.32 23.39
CA VAL A 100 -9.82 -26.59 22.55
C VAL A 100 -9.52 -26.23 21.11
N ASN A 101 -9.66 -27.21 20.22
CA ASN A 101 -9.46 -26.97 18.79
C ASN A 101 -10.58 -26.07 18.24
N LEU A 102 -10.24 -24.81 17.93
CA LEU A 102 -11.15 -23.87 17.31
C LEU A 102 -11.09 -23.99 15.78
N PRO A 103 -12.23 -23.80 15.08
CA PRO A 103 -12.23 -23.89 13.61
C PRO A 103 -11.33 -22.81 13.00
N PRO A 104 -10.78 -23.02 11.78
CA PRO A 104 -10.00 -22.02 11.07
C PRO A 104 -10.73 -20.67 10.99
N ILE A 105 -9.99 -19.56 11.06
CA ILE A 105 -10.53 -18.23 10.81
C ILE A 105 -10.79 -18.03 9.31
N LEU A 106 -11.56 -17.03 8.92
CA LEU A 106 -11.78 -16.68 7.50
C LEU A 106 -11.05 -15.40 7.16
N LEU A 107 -10.19 -15.46 6.13
CA LEU A 107 -9.37 -14.35 5.67
C LEU A 107 -9.58 -14.04 4.18
N TYR A 108 -9.59 -12.75 3.84
CA TYR A 108 -9.33 -12.29 2.48
C TYR A 108 -7.85 -11.94 2.35
N LYS A 109 -7.19 -12.51 1.34
CA LYS A 109 -5.80 -12.20 0.96
C LYS A 109 -5.81 -11.18 -0.17
N VAL A 110 -5.06 -10.09 -0.01
CA VAL A 110 -4.86 -9.05 -1.04
C VAL A 110 -3.36 -8.75 -1.14
N GLY A 111 -2.74 -9.15 -2.23
CA GLY A 111 -1.30 -9.07 -2.35
C GLY A 111 -0.59 -9.91 -1.29
N GLN A 112 0.18 -9.26 -0.41
CA GLN A 112 0.95 -9.91 0.66
C GLN A 112 0.29 -9.78 2.05
N VAL A 113 -0.94 -9.30 2.13
CA VAL A 113 -1.61 -9.04 3.41
C VAL A 113 -2.97 -9.73 3.51
N TYR A 114 -3.45 -9.86 4.75
CA TYR A 114 -4.72 -10.50 5.04
C TYR A 114 -5.66 -9.58 5.80
N PHE A 115 -6.96 -9.73 5.51
CA PHE A 115 -8.07 -9.02 6.16
C PHE A 115 -9.01 -10.05 6.80
N VAL A 116 -9.32 -9.86 8.08
CA VAL A 116 -10.20 -10.79 8.81
C VAL A 116 -11.64 -10.57 8.37
N VAL A 117 -12.28 -11.65 7.90
CA VAL A 117 -13.73 -11.72 7.63
C VAL A 117 -14.46 -12.30 8.84
N ASP A 118 -13.95 -13.42 9.37
CA ASP A 118 -14.42 -14.03 10.63
C ASP A 118 -13.24 -14.51 11.47
N GLY A 119 -13.44 -14.47 12.81
CA GLY A 119 -12.42 -14.90 13.78
C GLY A 119 -11.61 -13.76 14.39
N HIS A 120 -12.09 -12.53 14.39
CA HIS A 120 -11.39 -11.36 14.95
C HIS A 120 -10.89 -11.59 16.38
N HIS A 121 -11.71 -12.19 17.25
CA HIS A 121 -11.30 -12.51 18.63
C HIS A 121 -10.19 -13.57 18.67
N ARG A 122 -10.20 -14.54 17.74
CA ARG A 122 -9.15 -15.57 17.64
C ARG A 122 -7.81 -14.93 17.25
N VAL A 123 -7.81 -14.02 16.28
CA VAL A 123 -6.60 -13.24 15.92
C VAL A 123 -6.12 -12.39 17.08
N SER A 124 -7.04 -11.75 17.80
CA SER A 124 -6.72 -10.91 18.96
C SER A 124 -6.07 -11.71 20.09
N VAL A 125 -6.65 -12.86 20.44
CA VAL A 125 -6.10 -13.78 21.45
C VAL A 125 -4.75 -14.34 20.99
N ALA A 126 -4.65 -14.81 19.75
CA ALA A 126 -3.40 -15.32 19.18
C ALA A 126 -2.24 -14.32 19.34
N ARG A 127 -2.50 -13.03 19.06
CA ARG A 127 -1.50 -11.95 19.24
C ARG A 127 -1.16 -11.71 20.71
N GLU A 128 -2.14 -11.66 21.60
CA GLU A 128 -1.89 -11.45 23.04
C GLU A 128 -1.11 -12.62 23.65
N GLN A 129 -1.40 -13.86 23.20
CA GLN A 129 -0.70 -15.08 23.63
C GLN A 129 0.63 -15.32 22.91
N GLY A 130 1.01 -14.44 21.97
CA GLY A 130 2.29 -14.52 21.25
C GLY A 130 2.36 -15.66 20.24
N GLN A 131 1.21 -16.13 19.72
CA GLN A 131 1.20 -17.11 18.63
C GLN A 131 1.72 -16.48 17.35
N GLU A 132 2.66 -17.16 16.70
CA GLU A 132 3.24 -16.70 15.44
C GLU A 132 2.36 -17.06 14.23
N PHE A 133 1.62 -18.17 14.31
CA PHE A 133 0.81 -18.70 13.22
C PHE A 133 -0.61 -19.01 13.67
N ILE A 134 -1.56 -18.93 12.71
CA ILE A 134 -2.95 -19.29 12.90
C ILE A 134 -3.49 -20.00 11.65
N GLU A 135 -4.37 -20.99 11.84
CA GLU A 135 -5.06 -21.66 10.74
C GLU A 135 -6.20 -20.78 10.19
N ALA A 136 -6.25 -20.66 8.88
CA ALA A 136 -7.22 -19.82 8.20
C ALA A 136 -7.73 -20.45 6.89
N GLU A 137 -9.03 -20.34 6.65
CA GLU A 137 -9.61 -20.44 5.31
C GLU A 137 -9.27 -19.17 4.55
N VAL A 138 -8.52 -19.31 3.45
CA VAL A 138 -8.04 -18.17 2.67
C VAL A 138 -8.86 -18.02 1.39
N ARG A 139 -9.32 -16.81 1.14
CA ARG A 139 -9.90 -16.37 -0.15
C ARG A 139 -9.06 -15.25 -0.71
N GLU A 140 -8.42 -15.50 -1.84
CA GLU A 140 -7.53 -14.55 -2.50
C GLU A 140 -8.30 -13.63 -3.45
N CYS A 141 -8.02 -12.33 -3.33
CA CYS A 141 -8.60 -11.28 -4.16
C CYS A 141 -7.51 -10.71 -5.06
N SER A 142 -7.77 -10.60 -6.37
CA SER A 142 -6.80 -10.04 -7.32
C SER A 142 -6.61 -8.53 -7.14
N THR A 143 -5.39 -8.06 -7.33
CA THR A 143 -5.02 -6.64 -7.32
C THR A 143 -3.93 -6.36 -8.33
N ARG A 144 -3.94 -5.17 -8.96
CA ARG A 144 -2.88 -4.70 -9.87
C ARG A 144 -1.68 -4.09 -9.15
N VAL A 145 -1.82 -3.79 -7.85
CA VAL A 145 -0.77 -3.15 -7.07
C VAL A 145 -0.29 -4.06 -5.95
N ASN A 146 1.00 -4.01 -5.65
CA ASN A 146 1.54 -4.75 -4.53
C ASN A 146 1.16 -4.07 -3.22
N ILE A 147 0.55 -4.84 -2.30
CA ILE A 147 0.17 -4.40 -0.96
C ILE A 147 1.01 -5.17 0.04
N THR A 148 1.68 -4.44 0.93
CA THR A 148 2.59 -4.96 1.95
C THR A 148 2.07 -4.67 3.37
N PRO A 149 2.54 -5.35 4.42
CA PRO A 149 2.04 -5.17 5.79
C PRO A 149 2.21 -3.76 6.38
N ASP A 150 3.10 -2.96 5.82
CA ASP A 150 3.35 -1.57 6.22
C ASP A 150 2.39 -0.55 5.59
N LEU A 151 1.45 -0.99 4.73
CA LEU A 151 0.43 -0.14 4.12
C LEU A 151 -0.29 0.71 5.16
N LYS A 152 -0.41 2.00 4.87
CA LYS A 152 -1.17 2.97 5.66
C LYS A 152 -2.38 3.47 4.87
N MET A 153 -3.38 3.96 5.58
CA MET A 153 -4.56 4.58 4.93
C MET A 153 -4.19 5.76 4.03
N GLU A 154 -3.16 6.52 4.42
CA GLU A 154 -2.62 7.67 3.67
C GLU A 154 -2.04 7.25 2.30
N ASP A 155 -1.53 6.02 2.20
CA ASP A 155 -0.95 5.49 0.96
C ASP A 155 -2.02 5.04 -0.04
N LEU A 156 -3.28 4.82 0.42
CA LEU A 156 -4.37 4.31 -0.44
C LEU A 156 -4.73 5.26 -1.57
N GLU A 157 -4.64 6.56 -1.37
CA GLU A 157 -4.91 7.53 -2.42
C GLU A 157 -3.91 7.40 -3.56
N ILE A 158 -2.62 7.36 -3.23
CA ILE A 158 -1.55 7.19 -4.23
C ILE A 158 -1.65 5.83 -4.93
N LEU A 159 -1.96 4.78 -4.18
CA LEU A 159 -2.14 3.44 -4.76
C LEU A 159 -3.39 3.36 -5.64
N GLY A 160 -4.47 4.05 -5.28
CA GLY A 160 -5.67 4.17 -6.11
C GLY A 160 -5.36 4.88 -7.44
N ASN A 161 -4.66 6.01 -7.39
CA ASN A 161 -4.21 6.73 -8.59
C ASN A 161 -3.26 5.87 -9.44
N LYS A 162 -2.45 5.01 -8.80
CA LYS A 162 -1.63 4.02 -9.53
C LYS A 162 -2.49 2.98 -10.24
N VAL A 163 -3.56 2.49 -9.61
CA VAL A 163 -4.49 1.54 -10.26
C VAL A 163 -5.13 2.20 -11.48
N ASP A 164 -5.62 3.44 -11.36
CA ASP A 164 -6.20 4.20 -12.46
C ASP A 164 -5.20 4.41 -13.61
N PHE A 165 -3.94 4.74 -13.25
CA PHE A 165 -2.86 4.87 -14.22
C PHE A 165 -2.61 3.55 -14.98
N LEU A 166 -2.50 2.42 -14.27
CA LEU A 166 -2.28 1.11 -14.88
C LEU A 166 -3.45 0.64 -15.73
N GLU A 167 -4.70 0.94 -15.33
CA GLU A 167 -5.88 0.63 -16.14
C GLU A 167 -5.93 1.40 -17.46
N ARG A 168 -5.55 2.68 -17.42
CA ARG A 168 -5.55 3.55 -18.61
C ARG A 168 -4.37 3.30 -19.54
N THR A 169 -3.22 2.94 -19.00
CA THR A 169 -1.98 2.79 -19.76
C THR A 169 -1.66 1.34 -20.14
N ALA A 170 -2.17 0.35 -19.37
CA ALA A 170 -1.76 -1.04 -19.41
C ALA A 170 -0.22 -1.21 -19.35
N LEU A 171 0.47 -0.31 -18.63
CA LEU A 171 1.94 -0.31 -18.56
C LEU A 171 2.49 -1.60 -17.94
N ASP A 172 1.80 -2.17 -16.97
CA ASP A 172 2.13 -3.45 -16.33
C ASP A 172 2.05 -4.64 -17.30
N ASP A 173 1.16 -4.58 -18.30
CA ASP A 173 1.05 -5.59 -19.37
C ASP A 173 2.07 -5.34 -20.49
N ILE A 174 2.37 -4.08 -20.80
CA ILE A 174 3.32 -3.68 -21.86
C ILE A 174 4.76 -3.89 -21.37
N ARG A 175 5.04 -3.52 -20.14
CA ARG A 175 6.34 -3.53 -19.47
C ARG A 175 6.23 -4.12 -18.06
N PRO A 176 6.20 -5.45 -17.91
CA PRO A 176 6.07 -6.10 -16.59
C PRO A 176 7.20 -5.74 -15.61
N ASP A 177 8.35 -5.29 -16.12
CA ASP A 177 9.49 -4.82 -15.36
C ASP A 177 9.43 -3.32 -14.95
N ALA A 178 8.40 -2.60 -15.41
CA ALA A 178 8.21 -1.20 -15.10
C ALA A 178 7.66 -1.00 -13.68
N HIS A 179 8.52 -0.76 -12.71
CA HIS A 179 8.14 -0.54 -11.31
C HIS A 179 8.10 0.94 -10.96
N ILE A 180 7.07 1.68 -11.44
CA ILE A 180 6.87 3.09 -11.10
C ILE A 180 6.25 3.20 -9.70
N ARG A 181 6.88 3.99 -8.83
CA ARG A 181 6.37 4.37 -7.51
C ARG A 181 6.47 5.86 -7.34
N LEU A 182 5.41 6.48 -6.84
CA LEU A 182 5.33 7.90 -6.52
C LEU A 182 4.99 8.11 -5.04
N THR A 183 5.40 9.24 -4.50
CA THR A 183 5.00 9.73 -3.17
C THR A 183 4.19 11.03 -3.26
N ILE A 184 3.93 11.49 -4.47
CA ILE A 184 3.15 12.71 -4.78
C ILE A 184 1.74 12.27 -5.18
N PRO A 185 0.68 12.73 -4.50
CA PRO A 185 -0.69 12.27 -4.75
C PRO A 185 -1.16 12.41 -6.20
N ASP A 186 -0.91 13.57 -6.83
CA ASP A 186 -1.28 13.88 -8.23
C ASP A 186 -0.27 13.37 -9.27
N GLY A 187 0.77 12.66 -8.83
CA GLY A 187 1.89 12.29 -9.69
C GLY A 187 1.52 11.38 -10.86
N PHE A 188 0.59 10.44 -10.65
CA PHE A 188 0.14 9.55 -11.72
C PHE A 188 -0.72 10.28 -12.76
N ASP A 189 -1.55 11.24 -12.36
CA ASP A 189 -2.34 12.06 -13.28
C ASP A 189 -1.42 12.91 -14.18
N ARG A 190 -0.39 13.49 -13.60
CA ARG A 190 0.64 14.23 -14.36
C ARG A 190 1.40 13.35 -15.33
N MET A 191 1.70 12.09 -14.96
CA MET A 191 2.28 11.14 -15.92
C MET A 191 1.34 10.83 -17.08
N LEU A 192 0.03 10.71 -16.84
CA LEU A 192 -0.96 10.55 -17.91
C LEU A 192 -0.97 11.75 -18.86
N GLU A 193 -0.86 12.97 -18.32
CA GLU A 193 -0.73 14.20 -19.14
C GLU A 193 0.55 14.17 -19.98
N HIS A 194 1.69 13.78 -19.41
CA HIS A 194 2.94 13.63 -20.14
C HIS A 194 2.83 12.62 -21.29
N ILE A 195 2.17 11.49 -21.07
CA ILE A 195 1.92 10.48 -22.11
C ILE A 195 1.01 11.04 -23.20
N ALA A 196 -0.04 11.77 -22.84
CA ALA A 196 -0.97 12.36 -23.79
C ALA A 196 -0.28 13.42 -24.68
N VAL A 197 0.53 14.30 -24.09
CA VAL A 197 1.35 15.27 -24.82
C VAL A 197 2.36 14.57 -25.74
N HIS A 198 3.03 13.54 -25.24
CA HIS A 198 3.96 12.74 -26.01
C HIS A 198 3.29 12.09 -27.23
N ARG A 199 2.12 11.48 -27.03
CA ARG A 199 1.30 10.91 -28.11
C ARG A 199 0.96 11.92 -29.19
N TYR A 200 0.56 13.13 -28.78
CA TYR A 200 0.22 14.21 -29.72
C TYR A 200 1.40 14.60 -30.62
N PHE A 201 2.57 14.86 -30.02
CA PHE A 201 3.75 15.23 -30.82
C PHE A 201 4.26 14.08 -31.68
N MET A 202 4.22 12.86 -31.17
CA MET A 202 4.57 11.67 -31.96
C MET A 202 3.65 11.51 -33.19
N GLY A 203 2.36 11.83 -33.06
CA GLY A 203 1.41 11.82 -34.17
C GLY A 203 1.74 12.88 -35.23
N LEU A 204 2.15 14.07 -34.80
CA LEU A 204 2.58 15.14 -35.72
C LEU A 204 3.85 14.75 -36.48
N ASP A 205 4.84 14.19 -35.80
CA ASP A 205 6.14 13.81 -36.41
C ASP A 205 5.97 12.67 -37.40
N LEU A 206 5.18 11.65 -37.04
CA LEU A 206 4.95 10.46 -37.88
C LEU A 206 3.81 10.63 -38.89
N LYS A 207 3.07 11.74 -38.81
CA LYS A 207 1.91 12.07 -39.69
C LYS A 207 0.87 10.95 -39.75
N ARG A 208 0.59 10.34 -38.62
CA ARG A 208 -0.44 9.30 -38.45
C ARG A 208 -0.99 9.27 -37.02
N ASP A 209 -2.12 8.61 -36.86
CA ASP A 209 -2.66 8.33 -35.53
C ASP A 209 -1.77 7.35 -34.76
N ILE A 210 -1.59 7.64 -33.47
CA ILE A 210 -0.81 6.82 -32.54
C ILE A 210 -1.75 6.18 -31.54
N SER A 211 -1.69 4.85 -31.39
CA SER A 211 -2.46 4.14 -30.37
C SER A 211 -1.94 4.47 -28.96
N ASP A 212 -2.82 4.34 -27.95
CA ASP A 212 -2.43 4.56 -26.55
C ASP A 212 -1.29 3.63 -26.15
N ARG A 213 -1.38 2.35 -26.53
CA ARG A 213 -0.34 1.34 -26.24
C ARG A 213 1.03 1.74 -26.82
N GLU A 214 1.06 2.19 -28.07
CA GLU A 214 2.28 2.64 -28.73
C GLU A 214 2.85 3.89 -28.06
N ALA A 215 2.00 4.85 -27.70
CA ALA A 215 2.41 6.06 -27.03
C ALA A 215 3.00 5.78 -25.64
N VAL A 216 2.38 4.90 -24.86
CA VAL A 216 2.85 4.50 -23.53
C VAL A 216 4.22 3.82 -23.62
N ASP A 217 4.38 2.87 -24.53
CA ASP A 217 5.62 2.12 -24.73
C ASP A 217 6.76 3.05 -25.16
N HIS A 218 6.50 3.91 -26.16
CA HIS A 218 7.47 4.87 -26.64
C HIS A 218 7.84 5.93 -25.60
N TRP A 219 6.86 6.48 -24.86
CA TRP A 219 7.11 7.41 -23.76
C TRP A 219 8.00 6.78 -22.68
N TYR A 220 7.70 5.53 -22.28
CA TYR A 220 8.48 4.85 -21.28
C TYR A 220 9.95 4.71 -21.69
N GLU A 221 10.22 4.29 -22.93
CA GLU A 221 11.57 4.09 -23.43
C GLU A 221 12.33 5.38 -23.73
N THR A 222 11.65 6.40 -24.28
CA THR A 222 12.33 7.58 -24.83
C THR A 222 12.29 8.80 -23.90
N VAL A 223 11.37 8.85 -22.95
CA VAL A 223 11.21 9.97 -22.02
C VAL A 223 11.50 9.55 -20.58
N TYR A 224 10.76 8.57 -20.06
CA TYR A 224 10.85 8.17 -18.66
C TYR A 224 12.20 7.53 -18.32
N LEU A 225 12.55 6.45 -18.99
CA LEU A 225 13.78 5.69 -18.72
C LEU A 225 15.07 6.50 -18.86
N PRO A 226 15.26 7.37 -19.88
CA PRO A 226 16.47 8.20 -19.98
C PRO A 226 16.66 9.12 -18.78
N ILE A 227 15.59 9.72 -18.27
CA ILE A 227 15.64 10.58 -17.08
C ILE A 227 15.99 9.73 -15.85
N VAL A 228 15.30 8.62 -15.63
CA VAL A 228 15.53 7.73 -14.50
C VAL A 228 16.93 7.14 -14.50
N LYS A 229 17.48 6.78 -15.66
CA LYS A 229 18.89 6.31 -15.78
C LYS A 229 19.88 7.38 -15.32
N VAL A 230 19.66 8.66 -15.62
CA VAL A 230 20.51 9.77 -15.14
C VAL A 230 20.35 9.94 -13.63
N ILE A 231 19.12 9.93 -13.10
CA ILE A 231 18.83 10.01 -11.66
C ILE A 231 19.57 8.89 -10.90
N ARG A 232 19.46 7.64 -11.36
CA ARG A 232 20.15 6.49 -10.76
C ARG A 232 21.67 6.66 -10.76
N LYS A 233 22.23 7.07 -11.90
CA LYS A 233 23.69 7.24 -12.07
C LYS A 233 24.26 8.33 -11.17
N SER A 234 23.54 9.42 -10.98
CA SER A 234 23.94 10.55 -10.13
C SER A 234 23.86 10.27 -8.64
N LYS A 235 23.05 9.24 -8.23
CA LYS A 235 22.74 8.93 -6.82
C LYS A 235 22.04 10.08 -6.07
N ILE A 236 21.45 11.04 -6.78
CA ILE A 236 20.81 12.25 -6.22
C ILE A 236 19.68 11.93 -5.22
N LEU A 237 19.03 10.75 -5.34
CA LEU A 237 18.00 10.31 -4.38
C LEU A 237 18.48 10.27 -2.92
N LYS A 238 19.79 10.15 -2.68
CA LYS A 238 20.34 10.20 -1.31
C LYS A 238 20.09 11.54 -0.62
N GLU A 239 19.88 12.59 -1.38
CA GLU A 239 19.63 13.95 -0.90
C GLU A 239 18.14 14.27 -0.73
N PHE A 240 17.28 13.37 -1.21
CA PHE A 240 15.83 13.48 -1.11
C PHE A 240 15.26 12.25 -0.37
N PRO A 241 15.49 12.13 0.96
CA PRO A 241 15.00 10.99 1.71
C PRO A 241 13.47 10.87 1.60
N GLY A 242 13.00 9.65 1.36
CA GLY A 242 11.56 9.36 1.20
C GLY A 242 10.97 9.68 -0.18
N LYS A 243 11.77 10.19 -1.13
CA LYS A 243 11.36 10.40 -2.52
C LYS A 243 11.78 9.24 -3.42
N THR A 244 11.12 9.13 -4.58
CA THR A 244 11.36 8.08 -5.56
C THR A 244 11.98 8.64 -6.84
N GLU A 245 12.44 7.75 -7.72
CA GLU A 245 12.93 8.14 -9.05
C GLU A 245 11.84 8.81 -9.89
N ALA A 246 10.59 8.37 -9.71
CA ALA A 246 9.46 8.92 -10.43
C ALA A 246 9.04 10.31 -9.89
N ASP A 247 9.20 10.58 -8.60
CA ASP A 247 9.02 11.93 -8.06
C ASP A 247 10.04 12.89 -8.70
N LEU A 248 11.30 12.47 -8.77
CA LEU A 248 12.36 13.30 -9.39
C LEU A 248 12.16 13.45 -10.91
N TYR A 249 11.65 12.43 -11.59
CA TYR A 249 11.25 12.54 -12.99
C TYR A 249 10.24 13.67 -13.20
N LEU A 250 9.20 13.77 -12.37
CA LEU A 250 8.21 14.85 -12.43
C LEU A 250 8.88 16.22 -12.22
N TRP A 251 9.74 16.33 -11.21
CA TRP A 251 10.44 17.60 -10.92
C TRP A 251 11.42 18.03 -12.02
N VAL A 252 12.07 17.07 -12.69
CA VAL A 252 12.93 17.37 -13.87
C VAL A 252 12.11 17.99 -14.98
N LEU A 253 10.93 17.45 -15.28
CA LEU A 253 10.07 17.98 -16.33
C LEU A 253 9.46 19.32 -15.96
N ASP A 254 9.00 19.51 -14.70
CA ASP A 254 8.55 20.80 -14.19
C ASP A 254 9.62 21.88 -14.35
N HIS A 255 10.85 21.56 -13.93
CA HIS A 255 11.97 22.48 -14.02
C HIS A 255 12.28 22.85 -15.47
N GLN A 256 12.23 21.86 -16.38
CA GLN A 256 12.44 22.09 -17.80
C GLN A 256 11.36 23.00 -18.39
N HIS A 257 10.10 22.75 -18.01
CA HIS A 257 8.97 23.58 -18.45
C HIS A 257 9.09 25.02 -17.95
N TYR A 258 9.41 25.17 -16.67
CA TYR A 258 9.67 26.48 -16.07
C TYR A 258 10.79 27.26 -16.80
N LEU A 259 11.89 26.61 -17.17
CA LEU A 259 12.98 27.25 -17.89
C LEU A 259 12.58 27.62 -19.34
N ALA A 260 11.81 26.76 -20.01
CA ALA A 260 11.30 27.05 -21.34
C ALA A 260 10.38 28.27 -21.35
N GLU A 261 9.48 28.36 -20.39
CA GLU A 261 8.51 29.46 -20.27
C GLU A 261 9.18 30.78 -19.86
N LYS A 262 10.07 30.76 -18.86
CA LYS A 262 10.72 31.97 -18.34
C LYS A 262 11.85 32.51 -19.21
N GLU A 263 12.63 31.62 -19.82
CA GLU A 263 13.86 31.97 -20.53
C GLU A 263 13.71 31.82 -22.07
N GLY A 264 12.53 31.40 -22.55
CA GLY A 264 12.29 31.15 -23.97
C GLY A 264 13.16 30.06 -24.58
N ARG A 265 13.72 29.17 -23.74
CA ARG A 265 14.60 28.11 -24.20
C ARG A 265 13.81 26.94 -24.78
N PRO A 266 14.29 26.31 -25.86
CA PRO A 266 13.64 25.09 -26.35
C PRO A 266 13.79 23.96 -25.34
N LEU A 267 12.77 23.08 -25.27
CA LEU A 267 12.81 21.88 -24.46
C LEU A 267 14.03 21.02 -24.82
N GLN A 268 14.77 20.61 -23.81
CA GLN A 268 15.97 19.78 -24.01
C GLN A 268 15.59 18.29 -24.10
N PRO A 269 16.41 17.44 -24.76
CA PRO A 269 16.28 16.00 -24.66
C PRO A 269 16.22 15.53 -23.21
N PRO A 270 15.43 14.46 -22.89
CA PRO A 270 15.14 14.04 -21.52
C PRO A 270 16.36 13.82 -20.63
N ASP A 271 17.40 13.17 -21.17
CA ASP A 271 18.65 12.91 -20.44
C ASP A 271 19.46 14.21 -20.16
N LYS A 272 19.41 15.18 -21.07
CA LYS A 272 20.06 16.50 -20.89
C LYS A 272 19.32 17.31 -19.85
N ALA A 273 17.97 17.30 -19.88
CA ALA A 273 17.13 17.96 -18.89
C ALA A 273 17.45 17.47 -17.47
N ALA A 274 17.53 16.14 -17.30
CA ALA A 274 17.88 15.54 -16.02
C ALA A 274 19.31 15.94 -15.55
N ARG A 275 20.29 15.95 -16.44
CA ARG A 275 21.66 16.40 -16.12
C ARG A 275 21.71 17.86 -15.73
N GLN A 276 20.95 18.72 -16.40
CA GLN A 276 20.88 20.15 -16.10
C GLN A 276 20.22 20.39 -14.74
N PHE A 277 19.14 19.70 -14.45
CA PHE A 277 18.46 19.74 -13.14
C PHE A 277 19.43 19.39 -11.99
N ILE A 278 20.20 18.31 -12.15
CA ILE A 278 21.17 17.87 -11.15
C ILE A 278 22.31 18.90 -10.98
N LYS A 279 22.86 19.44 -12.07
CA LYS A 279 23.97 20.42 -12.03
C LYS A 279 23.61 21.72 -11.34
N LYS A 280 22.40 22.25 -11.60
CA LYS A 280 21.93 23.54 -11.05
C LYS A 280 21.68 23.48 -9.53
N LYS A 281 21.59 22.30 -8.98
CA LYS A 281 21.46 22.11 -7.53
C LYS A 281 22.82 22.15 -6.83
N ASP A 282 23.91 21.80 -7.52
CA ASP A 282 25.28 21.82 -6.96
C ASP A 282 25.89 23.24 -7.00
N GLU A 283 25.21 24.22 -7.62
CA GLU A 283 25.51 25.65 -7.61
C GLU A 283 24.68 26.39 -6.55
#